data_48c5d2466f02235a78fb2ccc99fb2ad9
#
_entry.id   48c5d2466f02235a78fb2ccc99fb2ad9
#
_cell.length_a   1.000
_cell.length_b   1.000
_cell.length_c   1.000
_cell.angle_alpha   90.00
_cell.angle_beta   90.00
_cell.angle_gamma   90.00
#
_symmetry.space_group_name_H-M   'P 1'
#
loop_
_entity.id
_entity.type
_entity.pdbx_description
1 polymer ?
#
loop_
_entity_poly.entity_id
_entity_poly.type
_entity_poly.pdbx_seq_one_letter_code
_entity_poly.pdbx_strand_id
1 'polypeptide(L)'
;MRTVLRLLPLFIVHVLIIVVYSQGHPGLVAGENRYVTDAVNLMESGEQAVGKDPVPWNGPGYPLFLVPFKILRAPNITMRLANAFLLLLGSLYLIRALRYYVSGKWAYVAVYCMGLYPVVLKYLPRMITEPICIFLACGLAFHMIHMKRNPERRTLHLVLAGLYLGFLALAKVLFGYVIALAIVFFLVLALVQRKRSALRALLVTLIALAVCVPYLYKNYTRTGKPFYWAQAGGLSLYWMSSPFEEEYGDWLTGTKPWLGNYWKAEKHKRFMESLQDLPAVERDDTLRREAVRNIKDHPGKFAKNWVANVTRLFIHHPFSYKGQAMRDLRSMVPGSALLVLCLLCVIPTVANWRSIPAEVRQVFLIALFYVAGNSVLSAYDRMLLPVFPMMVVWLTYILAHTVQPGCFRLRFH
;
A
#
# COMPACT_ATOMS: atom_id res chain seq x y z
N MET A 1 -24.61 7.93 15.45
CA MET A 1 -25.60 8.31 14.42
C MET A 1 -25.19 9.57 13.61
N ARG A 2 -24.97 10.75 14.21
CA ARG A 2 -24.61 12.01 13.49
C ARG A 2 -23.36 11.90 12.57
N THR A 3 -22.33 11.17 12.96
CA THR A 3 -21.11 11.01 12.13
C THR A 3 -21.39 10.19 10.86
N VAL A 4 -22.17 9.11 10.96
CA VAL A 4 -22.57 8.29 9.81
C VAL A 4 -23.40 9.11 8.82
N LEU A 5 -24.39 9.87 9.32
CA LEU A 5 -25.21 10.74 8.47
C LEU A 5 -24.37 11.76 7.68
N ARG A 6 -23.32 12.32 8.30
CA ARG A 6 -22.42 13.26 7.61
C ARG A 6 -21.51 12.60 6.58
N LEU A 7 -21.31 11.28 6.64
CA LEU A 7 -20.55 10.52 5.63
C LEU A 7 -21.45 9.91 4.55
N LEU A 8 -22.77 9.96 4.73
CA LEU A 8 -23.71 9.38 3.78
C LEU A 8 -23.55 9.91 2.35
N PRO A 9 -23.35 11.22 2.10
CA PRO A 9 -23.10 11.71 0.74
C PRO A 9 -21.86 11.08 0.09
N LEU A 10 -20.76 10.96 0.84
CA LEU A 10 -19.55 10.32 0.34
C LEU A 10 -19.79 8.82 0.03
N PHE A 11 -20.48 8.12 0.91
CA PHE A 11 -20.85 6.73 0.70
C PHE A 11 -21.73 6.53 -0.53
N ILE A 12 -22.72 7.39 -0.74
CA ILE A 12 -23.59 7.37 -1.93
C ILE A 12 -22.76 7.56 -3.20
N VAL A 13 -21.83 8.51 -3.23
CA VAL A 13 -20.90 8.70 -4.37
C VAL A 13 -20.11 7.42 -4.65
N HIS A 14 -19.56 6.77 -3.61
CA HIS A 14 -18.82 5.53 -3.76
C HIS A 14 -19.68 4.39 -4.33
N VAL A 15 -20.91 4.23 -3.83
CA VAL A 15 -21.86 3.24 -4.33
C VAL A 15 -22.23 3.51 -5.78
N LEU A 16 -22.54 4.75 -6.15
CA LEU A 16 -22.89 5.13 -7.52
C LEU A 16 -21.73 4.82 -8.49
N ILE A 17 -20.49 5.16 -8.13
CA ILE A 17 -19.30 4.84 -8.95
C ILE A 17 -19.19 3.33 -9.16
N ILE A 18 -19.39 2.53 -8.12
CA ILE A 18 -19.32 1.05 -8.22
C ILE A 18 -20.44 0.51 -9.10
N VAL A 19 -21.67 1.01 -8.96
CA VAL A 19 -22.81 0.56 -9.76
C VAL A 19 -22.58 0.89 -11.23
N VAL A 20 -22.23 2.14 -11.55
CA VAL A 20 -21.95 2.56 -12.94
C VAL A 20 -20.80 1.75 -13.55
N TYR A 21 -19.71 1.57 -12.80
CA TYR A 21 -18.59 0.75 -13.27
C TYR A 21 -19.01 -0.71 -13.52
N SER A 22 -19.82 -1.29 -12.64
CA SER A 22 -20.25 -2.69 -12.74
C SER A 22 -21.20 -2.94 -13.91
N GLN A 23 -22.01 -1.95 -14.30
CA GLN A 23 -22.83 -2.02 -15.52
C GLN A 23 -21.96 -2.11 -16.79
N GLY A 24 -20.87 -1.34 -16.86
CA GLY A 24 -19.93 -1.41 -17.99
C GLY A 24 -18.99 -2.63 -17.94
N HIS A 25 -18.85 -3.27 -16.78
CA HIS A 25 -17.93 -4.39 -16.55
C HIS A 25 -18.59 -5.49 -15.70
N PRO A 26 -19.56 -6.24 -16.25
CA PRO A 26 -20.27 -7.28 -15.49
C PRO A 26 -19.35 -8.45 -15.11
N GLY A 27 -18.34 -8.75 -15.92
CA GLY A 27 -17.34 -9.77 -15.69
C GLY A 27 -16.15 -9.28 -14.84
N LEU A 28 -15.14 -10.14 -14.74
CA LEU A 28 -13.86 -9.81 -14.10
C LEU A 28 -12.96 -9.04 -15.06
N VAL A 29 -12.35 -7.98 -14.58
CA VAL A 29 -11.40 -7.15 -15.33
C VAL A 29 -9.96 -7.62 -15.07
N ALA A 30 -9.05 -7.33 -15.99
CA ALA A 30 -7.64 -7.68 -15.87
C ALA A 30 -7.06 -7.27 -14.50
N GLY A 31 -6.44 -8.22 -13.81
CA GLY A 31 -5.92 -8.08 -12.46
C GLY A 31 -6.89 -8.49 -11.33
N GLU A 32 -8.22 -8.49 -11.56
CA GLU A 32 -9.21 -9.02 -10.60
C GLU A 32 -9.21 -10.55 -10.61
N ASN A 33 -9.11 -11.16 -11.81
CA ASN A 33 -9.13 -12.61 -12.01
C ASN A 33 -8.20 -13.34 -11.04
N ARG A 34 -6.98 -12.86 -10.88
CA ARG A 34 -5.99 -13.48 -10.01
C ARG A 34 -6.46 -13.59 -8.56
N TYR A 35 -7.00 -12.51 -7.98
CA TYR A 35 -7.47 -12.52 -6.60
C TYR A 35 -8.70 -13.41 -6.41
N VAL A 36 -9.59 -13.42 -7.42
CA VAL A 36 -10.78 -14.27 -7.39
C VAL A 36 -10.39 -15.74 -7.54
N THR A 37 -9.45 -16.07 -8.44
CA THR A 37 -8.92 -17.43 -8.59
C THR A 37 -8.23 -17.89 -7.31
N ASP A 38 -7.37 -17.04 -6.71
CA ASP A 38 -6.72 -17.33 -5.44
C ASP A 38 -7.75 -17.60 -4.31
N ALA A 39 -8.87 -16.87 -4.29
CA ALA A 39 -9.94 -17.08 -3.32
C ALA A 39 -10.70 -18.41 -3.53
N VAL A 40 -10.96 -18.78 -4.79
CA VAL A 40 -11.55 -20.08 -5.14
C VAL A 40 -10.62 -21.22 -4.75
N ASN A 41 -9.34 -21.11 -5.09
CA ASN A 41 -8.33 -22.11 -4.69
C ASN A 41 -8.27 -22.29 -3.18
N LEU A 42 -8.25 -21.18 -2.41
CA LEU A 42 -8.29 -21.24 -0.93
C LEU A 42 -9.56 -21.92 -0.40
N MET A 43 -10.70 -21.68 -1.04
CA MET A 43 -11.97 -22.29 -0.65
C MET A 43 -11.98 -23.81 -0.95
N GLU A 44 -11.47 -24.22 -2.09
CA GLU A 44 -11.56 -25.61 -2.57
C GLU A 44 -10.45 -26.53 -2.01
N SER A 45 -9.22 -26.01 -1.92
CA SER A 45 -8.05 -26.81 -1.56
C SER A 45 -7.31 -26.34 -0.30
N GLY A 46 -7.70 -25.19 0.27
CA GLY A 46 -6.94 -24.52 1.33
C GLY A 46 -5.61 -23.92 0.84
N GLU A 47 -5.38 -23.90 -0.48
CA GLU A 47 -4.16 -23.46 -1.12
C GLU A 47 -4.39 -22.22 -1.99
N GLN A 48 -3.60 -21.14 -1.84
CA GLN A 48 -3.74 -19.95 -2.66
C GLN A 48 -3.25 -20.17 -4.09
N ALA A 49 -2.14 -20.86 -4.25
CA ALA A 49 -1.55 -21.18 -5.55
C ALA A 49 -1.55 -22.70 -5.75
N VAL A 50 -2.07 -23.13 -6.90
CA VAL A 50 -2.24 -24.54 -7.28
C VAL A 50 -1.55 -24.79 -8.63
N GLY A 51 -1.07 -26.01 -8.87
CA GLY A 51 -0.46 -26.43 -10.14
C GLY A 51 1.06 -26.55 -10.09
N LYS A 52 1.71 -26.41 -11.23
CA LYS A 52 3.16 -26.62 -11.39
C LYS A 52 4.02 -25.65 -10.57
N ASP A 53 3.52 -24.44 -10.33
CA ASP A 53 4.20 -23.37 -9.58
C ASP A 53 3.36 -22.95 -8.36
N PRO A 54 3.36 -23.71 -7.24
CA PRO A 54 2.49 -23.47 -6.09
C PRO A 54 2.95 -22.29 -5.22
N VAL A 55 3.64 -21.31 -5.79
CA VAL A 55 4.12 -20.12 -5.08
C VAL A 55 3.20 -18.93 -5.35
N PRO A 56 2.67 -18.28 -4.31
CA PRO A 56 1.74 -17.18 -4.49
C PRO A 56 2.39 -15.97 -5.18
N TRP A 57 1.62 -15.34 -6.06
CA TRP A 57 2.00 -14.06 -6.67
C TRP A 57 1.76 -12.87 -5.75
N ASN A 58 0.73 -12.95 -4.92
CA ASN A 58 0.32 -11.92 -3.95
C ASN A 58 0.17 -12.54 -2.56
N GLY A 59 0.02 -11.69 -1.54
CA GLY A 59 -0.37 -12.15 -0.20
C GLY A 59 -1.80 -12.68 -0.14
N PRO A 60 -2.13 -13.52 0.86
CA PRO A 60 -3.42 -14.18 1.00
C PRO A 60 -4.53 -13.28 1.54
N GLY A 61 -4.20 -12.09 2.09
CA GLY A 61 -5.16 -11.28 2.85
C GLY A 61 -6.38 -10.85 2.05
N TYR A 62 -6.23 -10.44 0.79
CA TYR A 62 -7.38 -10.08 -0.04
C TYR A 62 -8.15 -11.29 -0.57
N PRO A 63 -7.52 -12.36 -1.08
CA PRO A 63 -8.21 -13.61 -1.35
C PRO A 63 -9.01 -14.14 -0.17
N LEU A 64 -8.47 -14.17 1.04
CA LEU A 64 -9.19 -14.56 2.26
C LEU A 64 -10.44 -13.70 2.52
N PHE A 65 -10.36 -12.38 2.28
CA PHE A 65 -11.51 -11.50 2.36
C PHE A 65 -12.60 -11.85 1.34
N LEU A 66 -12.23 -12.36 0.16
CA LEU A 66 -13.18 -12.76 -0.88
C LEU A 66 -13.81 -14.13 -0.65
N VAL A 67 -13.19 -15.04 0.12
CA VAL A 67 -13.68 -16.42 0.37
C VAL A 67 -15.15 -16.45 0.82
N PRO A 68 -15.62 -15.67 1.81
CA PRO A 68 -17.02 -15.71 2.24
C PRO A 68 -18.01 -15.39 1.09
N PHE A 69 -17.66 -14.45 0.23
CA PHE A 69 -18.50 -14.11 -0.93
C PHE A 69 -18.56 -15.25 -1.96
N LYS A 70 -17.45 -16.00 -2.11
CA LYS A 70 -17.39 -17.16 -3.00
C LYS A 70 -18.19 -18.33 -2.46
N ILE A 71 -18.12 -18.60 -1.15
CA ILE A 71 -18.96 -19.60 -0.48
C ILE A 71 -20.45 -19.30 -0.68
N LEU A 72 -20.84 -18.03 -0.55
CA LEU A 72 -22.21 -17.56 -0.72
C LEU A 72 -22.61 -17.42 -2.20
N ARG A 73 -21.73 -17.74 -3.15
CA ARG A 73 -21.93 -17.54 -4.60
C ARG A 73 -22.40 -16.13 -4.96
N ALA A 74 -21.94 -15.13 -4.20
CA ALA A 74 -22.32 -13.73 -4.39
C ALA A 74 -21.86 -13.21 -5.77
N PRO A 75 -22.70 -12.43 -6.46
CA PRO A 75 -22.32 -11.81 -7.73
C PRO A 75 -21.17 -10.81 -7.55
N ASN A 76 -20.42 -10.53 -8.63
CA ASN A 76 -19.26 -9.64 -8.60
C ASN A 76 -19.57 -8.24 -8.03
N ILE A 77 -20.77 -7.71 -8.32
CA ILE A 77 -21.21 -6.41 -7.81
C ILE A 77 -21.25 -6.38 -6.27
N THR A 78 -21.65 -7.46 -5.61
CA THR A 78 -21.68 -7.53 -4.14
C THR A 78 -20.27 -7.41 -3.57
N MET A 79 -19.27 -8.11 -4.15
CA MET A 79 -17.87 -8.00 -3.75
C MET A 79 -17.31 -6.59 -3.98
N ARG A 80 -17.70 -5.94 -5.09
CA ARG A 80 -17.32 -4.55 -5.36
C ARG A 80 -17.99 -3.57 -4.39
N LEU A 81 -19.26 -3.76 -4.06
CA LEU A 81 -19.98 -2.93 -3.09
C LEU A 81 -19.38 -3.04 -1.68
N ALA A 82 -18.81 -4.19 -1.31
CA ALA A 82 -18.11 -4.34 -0.04
C ALA A 82 -16.95 -3.32 0.09
N ASN A 83 -16.32 -2.89 -1.01
CA ASN A 83 -15.30 -1.85 -0.98
C ASN A 83 -15.84 -0.50 -0.49
N ALA A 84 -17.08 -0.12 -0.86
CA ALA A 84 -17.70 1.10 -0.36
C ALA A 84 -17.93 1.04 1.16
N PHE A 85 -18.35 -0.12 1.69
CA PHE A 85 -18.49 -0.33 3.13
C PHE A 85 -17.13 -0.29 3.85
N LEU A 86 -16.07 -0.88 3.28
CA LEU A 86 -14.73 -0.77 3.83
C LEU A 86 -14.27 0.69 3.92
N LEU A 87 -14.51 1.49 2.88
CA LEU A 87 -14.14 2.91 2.89
C LEU A 87 -14.98 3.71 3.88
N LEU A 88 -16.27 3.41 4.04
CA LEU A 88 -17.13 4.02 5.06
C LEU A 88 -16.60 3.73 6.48
N LEU A 89 -16.31 2.46 6.79
CA LEU A 89 -15.76 2.05 8.08
C LEU A 89 -14.38 2.67 8.33
N GLY A 90 -13.52 2.68 7.31
CA GLY A 90 -12.22 3.35 7.37
C GLY A 90 -12.36 4.86 7.65
N SER A 91 -13.31 5.52 6.99
CA SER A 91 -13.61 6.94 7.19
C SER A 91 -14.08 7.22 8.63
N LEU A 92 -14.86 6.33 9.23
CA LEU A 92 -15.28 6.44 10.64
C LEU A 92 -14.09 6.33 11.60
N TYR A 93 -13.16 5.40 11.34
CA TYR A 93 -11.92 5.31 12.11
C TYR A 93 -11.07 6.59 11.97
N LEU A 94 -10.88 7.05 10.74
CA LEU A 94 -10.02 8.20 10.46
C LEU A 94 -10.57 9.50 11.07
N ILE A 95 -11.89 9.76 10.98
CA ILE A 95 -12.51 10.92 11.65
C ILE A 95 -12.27 10.88 13.16
N ARG A 96 -12.47 9.72 13.79
CA ARG A 96 -12.26 9.57 15.23
C ARG A 96 -10.80 9.80 15.62
N ALA A 97 -9.86 9.34 14.81
CA ALA A 97 -8.43 9.57 15.02
C ALA A 97 -8.06 11.05 14.87
N LEU A 98 -8.51 11.70 13.80
CA LEU A 98 -8.19 13.10 13.51
C LEU A 98 -8.77 14.08 14.51
N ARG A 99 -9.93 13.79 15.10
CA ARG A 99 -10.57 14.66 16.09
C ARG A 99 -9.76 14.89 17.37
N TYR A 100 -8.71 14.14 17.61
CA TYR A 100 -7.77 14.43 18.70
C TYR A 100 -6.82 15.59 18.39
N TYR A 101 -6.68 15.94 17.11
CA TYR A 101 -5.70 16.92 16.64
C TYR A 101 -6.34 18.14 15.98
N VAL A 102 -7.53 17.98 15.39
CA VAL A 102 -8.22 19.08 14.68
C VAL A 102 -9.69 19.11 15.03
N SER A 103 -10.33 20.27 14.79
CA SER A 103 -11.77 20.40 14.96
C SER A 103 -12.53 19.42 14.04
N GLY A 104 -13.75 19.07 14.46
CA GLY A 104 -14.57 18.12 13.70
C GLY A 104 -14.75 18.51 12.22
N LYS A 105 -14.85 19.82 11.91
CA LYS A 105 -14.96 20.33 10.54
C LYS A 105 -13.76 19.89 9.68
N TRP A 106 -12.54 20.12 10.15
CA TRP A 106 -11.31 19.78 9.42
C TRP A 106 -11.07 18.28 9.34
N ALA A 107 -11.49 17.50 10.34
CA ALA A 107 -11.46 16.05 10.25
C ALA A 107 -12.36 15.53 9.12
N TYR A 108 -13.55 16.12 8.91
CA TYR A 108 -14.40 15.77 7.77
C TYR A 108 -13.76 16.20 6.45
N VAL A 109 -13.25 17.43 6.34
CA VAL A 109 -12.55 17.89 5.13
C VAL A 109 -11.46 16.92 4.73
N ALA A 110 -10.57 16.52 5.65
CA ALA A 110 -9.49 15.58 5.36
C ALA A 110 -10.02 14.21 4.87
N VAL A 111 -11.10 13.69 5.47
CA VAL A 111 -11.71 12.42 5.06
C VAL A 111 -12.39 12.52 3.70
N TYR A 112 -13.07 13.62 3.41
CA TYR A 112 -13.67 13.86 2.10
C TYR A 112 -12.59 14.01 1.01
N CYS A 113 -11.50 14.75 1.30
CA CYS A 113 -10.35 14.83 0.38
C CYS A 113 -9.75 13.44 0.10
N MET A 114 -9.63 12.59 1.12
CA MET A 114 -9.18 11.21 0.93
C MET A 114 -10.17 10.40 0.09
N GLY A 115 -11.45 10.40 0.45
CA GLY A 115 -12.47 9.57 -0.18
C GLY A 115 -12.83 9.99 -1.61
N LEU A 116 -12.66 11.27 -1.95
CA LEU A 116 -12.87 11.83 -3.30
C LEU A 116 -11.56 11.92 -4.10
N TYR A 117 -10.42 11.48 -3.55
CA TYR A 117 -9.17 11.50 -4.28
C TYR A 117 -9.28 10.65 -5.56
N PRO A 118 -8.97 11.19 -6.76
CA PRO A 118 -9.27 10.52 -8.03
C PRO A 118 -8.69 9.11 -8.15
N VAL A 119 -7.52 8.86 -7.54
CA VAL A 119 -6.92 7.53 -7.55
C VAL A 119 -7.73 6.55 -6.68
N VAL A 120 -8.29 7.01 -5.55
CA VAL A 120 -9.22 6.20 -4.75
C VAL A 120 -10.45 5.84 -5.57
N LEU A 121 -11.10 6.83 -6.20
CA LEU A 121 -12.30 6.61 -7.02
C LEU A 121 -12.05 5.69 -8.21
N LYS A 122 -10.86 5.77 -8.85
CA LYS A 122 -10.44 4.93 -9.96
C LYS A 122 -10.34 3.44 -9.58
N TYR A 123 -9.87 3.14 -8.38
CA TYR A 123 -9.60 1.76 -7.95
C TYR A 123 -10.67 1.20 -6.99
N LEU A 124 -11.53 2.05 -6.44
CA LEU A 124 -12.63 1.65 -5.57
C LEU A 124 -13.56 0.58 -6.16
N PRO A 125 -14.01 0.65 -7.44
CA PRO A 125 -14.92 -0.32 -7.98
C PRO A 125 -14.27 -1.64 -8.41
N ARG A 126 -12.96 -1.79 -8.19
CA ARG A 126 -12.21 -2.98 -8.61
C ARG A 126 -12.03 -3.96 -7.46
N MET A 127 -12.06 -5.26 -7.77
CA MET A 127 -11.74 -6.32 -6.80
C MET A 127 -10.23 -6.52 -6.69
N ILE A 128 -9.58 -5.59 -5.98
CA ILE A 128 -8.13 -5.53 -5.74
C ILE A 128 -7.83 -5.12 -4.30
N THR A 129 -6.56 -5.19 -3.90
CA THR A 129 -6.14 -5.00 -2.51
C THR A 129 -6.32 -3.58 -1.95
N GLU A 130 -6.40 -2.57 -2.81
CA GLU A 130 -6.32 -1.16 -2.39
C GLU A 130 -7.45 -0.73 -1.44
N PRO A 131 -8.74 -1.04 -1.67
CA PRO A 131 -9.82 -0.64 -0.76
C PRO A 131 -9.70 -1.25 0.65
N ILE A 132 -9.36 -2.54 0.74
CA ILE A 132 -9.16 -3.17 2.05
C ILE A 132 -7.92 -2.62 2.75
N CYS A 133 -6.85 -2.31 2.01
CA CYS A 133 -5.66 -1.70 2.58
C CYS A 133 -5.94 -0.29 3.14
N ILE A 134 -6.76 0.52 2.48
CA ILE A 134 -7.20 1.83 3.00
C ILE A 134 -7.95 1.64 4.34
N PHE A 135 -8.90 0.71 4.39
CA PHE A 135 -9.62 0.38 5.63
C PHE A 135 -8.68 -0.04 6.76
N LEU A 136 -7.78 -0.99 6.47
CA LEU A 136 -6.81 -1.49 7.45
C LEU A 136 -5.85 -0.40 7.93
N ALA A 137 -5.39 0.48 7.05
CA ALA A 137 -4.55 1.61 7.39
C ALA A 137 -5.26 2.65 8.26
N CYS A 138 -6.54 2.93 7.99
CA CYS A 138 -7.37 3.76 8.85
C CYS A 138 -7.53 3.17 10.24
N GLY A 139 -7.80 1.85 10.33
CA GLY A 139 -7.90 1.12 11.59
C GLY A 139 -6.58 1.12 12.36
N LEU A 140 -5.47 0.85 11.69
CA LEU A 140 -4.13 0.91 12.29
C LEU A 140 -3.86 2.30 12.89
N ALA A 141 -4.04 3.38 12.10
CA ALA A 141 -3.84 4.74 12.58
C ALA A 141 -4.73 5.08 13.78
N PHE A 142 -6.02 4.71 13.71
CA PHE A 142 -6.97 4.88 14.81
C PHE A 142 -6.51 4.17 16.09
N HIS A 143 -6.13 2.90 16.01
CA HIS A 143 -5.74 2.12 17.18
C HIS A 143 -4.39 2.58 17.75
N MET A 144 -3.43 2.98 16.93
CA MET A 144 -2.16 3.55 17.40
C MET A 144 -2.37 4.86 18.17
N ILE A 145 -3.27 5.72 17.70
CA ILE A 145 -3.61 6.99 18.38
C ILE A 145 -4.35 6.71 19.68
N HIS A 146 -5.37 5.85 19.67
CA HIS A 146 -6.17 5.53 20.85
C HIS A 146 -5.39 4.76 21.91
N MET A 147 -4.42 3.95 21.55
CA MET A 147 -3.53 3.26 22.49
C MET A 147 -2.85 4.23 23.47
N LYS A 148 -2.59 5.48 23.04
CA LYS A 148 -2.06 6.53 23.91
C LYS A 148 -3.16 7.33 24.60
N ARG A 149 -4.25 7.61 23.92
CA ARG A 149 -5.33 8.52 24.36
C ARG A 149 -6.32 7.84 25.29
N ASN A 150 -6.42 6.51 25.27
CA ASN A 150 -7.30 5.73 26.14
C ASN A 150 -6.50 4.72 26.96
N PRO A 151 -6.00 5.10 28.15
CA PRO A 151 -5.16 4.24 28.98
C PRO A 151 -5.87 2.96 29.44
N GLU A 152 -7.17 3.00 29.71
CA GLU A 152 -7.96 1.85 30.21
C GLU A 152 -8.06 0.72 29.18
N ARG A 153 -8.15 1.08 27.89
CA ARG A 153 -8.25 0.12 26.78
C ARG A 153 -6.96 -0.01 25.98
N ARG A 154 -5.84 0.38 26.57
CA ARG A 154 -4.54 0.43 25.89
C ARG A 154 -4.13 -0.91 25.30
N THR A 155 -4.24 -2.00 26.05
CA THR A 155 -3.88 -3.35 25.58
C THR A 155 -4.76 -3.77 24.41
N LEU A 156 -6.06 -3.52 24.46
CA LEU A 156 -6.97 -3.78 23.35
C LEU A 156 -6.54 -3.04 22.09
N HIS A 157 -6.25 -1.74 22.20
CA HIS A 157 -5.81 -0.94 21.05
C HIS A 157 -4.44 -1.38 20.52
N LEU A 158 -3.53 -1.82 21.39
CA LEU A 158 -2.22 -2.37 21.02
C LEU A 158 -2.38 -3.66 20.20
N VAL A 159 -3.18 -4.60 20.69
CA VAL A 159 -3.45 -5.87 19.99
C VAL A 159 -4.14 -5.59 18.65
N LEU A 160 -5.18 -4.77 18.62
CA LEU A 160 -5.89 -4.45 17.39
C LEU A 160 -4.96 -3.74 16.39
N ALA A 161 -4.09 -2.80 16.81
CA ALA A 161 -3.11 -2.19 15.92
C ALA A 161 -2.20 -3.25 15.26
N GLY A 162 -1.72 -4.22 16.05
CA GLY A 162 -0.93 -5.34 15.55
C GLY A 162 -1.69 -6.22 14.55
N LEU A 163 -2.96 -6.56 14.84
CA LEU A 163 -3.81 -7.32 13.93
C LEU A 163 -4.06 -6.58 12.62
N TYR A 164 -4.38 -5.27 12.66
CA TYR A 164 -4.56 -4.45 11.46
C TYR A 164 -3.29 -4.37 10.61
N LEU A 165 -2.11 -4.19 11.24
CA LEU A 165 -0.83 -4.15 10.53
C LEU A 165 -0.46 -5.52 9.95
N GLY A 166 -0.69 -6.62 10.68
CA GLY A 166 -0.45 -7.97 10.21
C GLY A 166 -1.34 -8.33 9.02
N PHE A 167 -2.64 -8.01 9.10
CA PHE A 167 -3.55 -8.28 7.99
C PHE A 167 -3.24 -7.36 6.77
N LEU A 168 -2.77 -6.15 7.01
CA LEU A 168 -2.27 -5.24 5.97
C LEU A 168 -1.05 -5.85 5.25
N ALA A 169 -0.13 -6.52 5.97
CA ALA A 169 0.99 -7.24 5.37
C ALA A 169 0.54 -8.47 4.57
N LEU A 170 -0.44 -9.22 5.05
CA LEU A 170 -1.04 -10.33 4.30
C LEU A 170 -1.77 -9.85 3.04
N ALA A 171 -2.38 -8.66 3.05
CA ALA A 171 -3.04 -8.08 1.87
C ALA A 171 -2.05 -7.44 0.89
N LYS A 172 -0.98 -6.80 1.39
CA LYS A 172 0.03 -6.11 0.60
C LYS A 172 1.42 -6.48 1.12
N VAL A 173 2.02 -7.47 0.49
CA VAL A 173 3.25 -8.15 0.96
C VAL A 173 4.43 -7.22 1.27
N LEU A 174 4.49 -6.04 0.67
CA LEU A 174 5.52 -5.05 0.99
C LEU A 174 5.49 -4.64 2.47
N PHE A 175 4.33 -4.63 3.13
CA PHE A 175 4.27 -4.37 4.57
C PHE A 175 4.99 -5.43 5.41
N GLY A 176 5.20 -6.64 4.90
CA GLY A 176 6.03 -7.63 5.57
C GLY A 176 7.47 -7.15 5.76
N TYR A 177 8.04 -6.54 4.72
CA TYR A 177 9.38 -5.92 4.80
C TYR A 177 9.36 -4.65 5.67
N VAL A 178 8.27 -3.87 5.63
CA VAL A 178 8.07 -2.72 6.52
C VAL A 178 8.02 -3.15 7.98
N ILE A 179 7.33 -4.25 8.31
CA ILE A 179 7.29 -4.82 9.67
C ILE A 179 8.70 -5.20 10.12
N ALA A 180 9.47 -5.91 9.29
CA ALA A 180 10.85 -6.29 9.65
C ALA A 180 11.73 -5.08 9.93
N LEU A 181 11.69 -4.06 9.05
CA LEU A 181 12.41 -2.80 9.25
C LEU A 181 11.94 -2.05 10.50
N ALA A 182 10.63 -2.00 10.73
CA ALA A 182 10.05 -1.33 11.88
C ALA A 182 10.39 -2.03 13.21
N ILE A 183 10.48 -3.37 13.23
CA ILE A 183 10.95 -4.13 14.40
C ILE A 183 12.36 -3.70 14.76
N VAL A 184 13.30 -3.72 13.80
CA VAL A 184 14.69 -3.30 14.02
C VAL A 184 14.74 -1.86 14.50
N PHE A 185 14.03 -0.96 13.82
CA PHE A 185 14.02 0.46 14.15
C PHE A 185 13.47 0.74 15.57
N PHE A 186 12.28 0.17 15.90
CA PHE A 186 11.68 0.40 17.20
C PHE A 186 12.40 -0.33 18.34
N LEU A 187 13.06 -1.45 18.07
CA LEU A 187 13.94 -2.14 19.02
C LEU A 187 15.12 -1.24 19.39
N VAL A 188 15.87 -0.73 18.41
CA VAL A 188 16.97 0.19 18.62
C VAL A 188 16.49 1.42 19.39
N LEU A 189 15.36 1.99 18.98
CA LEU A 189 14.80 3.18 19.64
C LEU A 189 14.37 2.89 21.10
N ALA A 190 13.83 1.70 21.38
CA ALA A 190 13.45 1.29 22.73
C ALA A 190 14.67 1.09 23.63
N LEU A 191 15.74 0.50 23.10
CA LEU A 191 16.98 0.27 23.84
C LEU A 191 17.75 1.59 24.12
N VAL A 192 17.86 2.46 23.11
CA VAL A 192 18.62 3.72 23.21
C VAL A 192 17.86 4.77 24.03
N GLN A 193 16.58 4.98 23.72
CA GLN A 193 15.81 6.06 24.37
C GLN A 193 15.02 5.60 25.59
N ARG A 194 14.91 4.29 25.84
CA ARG A 194 14.13 3.68 26.94
C ARG A 194 12.70 4.21 27.07
N LYS A 195 12.12 4.70 25.95
CA LYS A 195 10.77 5.28 25.94
C LYS A 195 9.70 4.20 25.79
N ARG A 196 8.72 4.20 26.69
CA ARG A 196 7.57 3.28 26.67
C ARG A 196 6.78 3.34 25.35
N SER A 197 6.82 4.47 24.63
CA SER A 197 6.16 4.60 23.31
C SER A 197 6.85 3.76 22.22
N ALA A 198 8.19 3.69 22.23
CA ALA A 198 8.96 2.85 21.30
C ALA A 198 8.71 1.36 21.56
N LEU A 199 8.70 0.96 22.83
CA LEU A 199 8.37 -0.42 23.22
C LEU A 199 6.97 -0.82 22.76
N ARG A 200 5.97 0.05 22.87
CA ARG A 200 4.60 -0.25 22.38
C ARG A 200 4.55 -0.40 20.86
N ALA A 201 5.26 0.47 20.12
CA ALA A 201 5.34 0.33 18.67
C ALA A 201 6.04 -0.98 18.27
N LEU A 202 7.11 -1.36 19.00
CA LEU A 202 7.74 -2.68 18.82
C LEU A 202 6.76 -3.82 19.08
N LEU A 203 5.98 -3.78 20.16
CA LEU A 203 4.97 -4.81 20.45
C LEU A 203 3.89 -4.90 19.36
N VAL A 204 3.44 -3.75 18.81
CA VAL A 204 2.51 -3.74 17.66
C VAL A 204 3.12 -4.46 16.45
N THR A 205 4.40 -4.20 16.13
CA THR A 205 5.08 -4.84 14.99
C THR A 205 5.35 -6.32 15.23
N LEU A 206 5.64 -6.74 16.47
CA LEU A 206 5.81 -8.16 16.83
C LEU A 206 4.49 -8.93 16.73
N ILE A 207 3.37 -8.34 17.19
CA ILE A 207 2.03 -8.96 17.01
C ILE A 207 1.71 -9.06 15.52
N ALA A 208 2.00 -8.02 14.74
CA ALA A 208 1.80 -8.05 13.29
C ALA A 208 2.62 -9.17 12.62
N LEU A 209 3.86 -9.36 13.01
CA LEU A 209 4.69 -10.47 12.53
C LEU A 209 4.08 -11.82 12.92
N ALA A 210 3.64 -11.97 14.17
CA ALA A 210 3.00 -13.21 14.66
C ALA A 210 1.77 -13.60 13.82
N VAL A 211 0.94 -12.62 13.40
CA VAL A 211 -0.19 -12.84 12.48
C VAL A 211 0.28 -13.39 11.12
N CYS A 212 1.49 -13.01 10.66
CA CYS A 212 2.03 -13.43 9.39
C CYS A 212 2.77 -14.78 9.44
N VAL A 213 3.13 -15.28 10.64
CA VAL A 213 3.91 -16.51 10.80
C VAL A 213 3.29 -17.72 10.08
N PRO A 214 1.97 -18.00 10.17
CA PRO A 214 1.39 -19.16 9.47
C PRO A 214 1.60 -19.11 7.96
N TYR A 215 1.46 -17.91 7.36
CA TYR A 215 1.69 -17.70 5.94
C TYR A 215 3.18 -17.84 5.55
N LEU A 216 4.07 -17.26 6.33
CA LEU A 216 5.52 -17.37 6.12
C LEU A 216 5.99 -18.82 6.29
N TYR A 217 5.48 -19.54 7.28
CA TYR A 217 5.80 -20.96 7.48
C TYR A 217 5.35 -21.82 6.28
N LYS A 218 4.14 -21.57 5.77
CA LYS A 218 3.63 -22.26 4.58
C LYS A 218 4.50 -21.95 3.34
N ASN A 219 4.93 -20.72 3.16
CA ASN A 219 5.84 -20.38 2.07
C ASN A 219 7.24 -21.00 2.28
N TYR A 220 7.75 -21.04 3.51
CA TYR A 220 9.02 -21.69 3.82
C TYR A 220 9.02 -23.18 3.45
N THR A 221 7.97 -23.92 3.80
CA THR A 221 7.87 -25.34 3.43
C THR A 221 7.86 -25.59 1.92
N ARG A 222 7.46 -24.60 1.12
CA ARG A 222 7.40 -24.70 -0.35
C ARG A 222 8.66 -24.20 -1.06
N THR A 223 9.30 -23.18 -0.49
CA THR A 223 10.39 -22.48 -1.16
C THR A 223 11.76 -22.69 -0.54
N GLY A 224 11.80 -23.25 0.69
CA GLY A 224 13.02 -23.32 1.51
C GLY A 224 13.52 -21.97 2.03
N LYS A 225 12.78 -20.86 1.80
CA LYS A 225 13.18 -19.49 2.17
C LYS A 225 12.36 -18.99 3.34
N PRO A 226 12.98 -18.65 4.50
CA PRO A 226 12.25 -18.33 5.73
C PRO A 226 11.47 -17.02 5.68
N PHE A 227 11.80 -16.09 4.77
CA PHE A 227 11.15 -14.79 4.66
C PHE A 227 10.72 -14.50 3.21
N TYR A 228 10.04 -15.47 2.61
CA TYR A 228 9.53 -15.36 1.25
C TYR A 228 8.04 -14.99 1.23
N TRP A 229 7.73 -13.81 0.70
CA TRP A 229 6.36 -13.28 0.71
C TRP A 229 5.58 -13.55 -0.58
N ALA A 230 6.24 -13.42 -1.72
CA ALA A 230 5.60 -13.60 -3.04
C ALA A 230 6.64 -13.58 -4.15
N GLN A 231 6.30 -14.12 -5.32
CA GLN A 231 7.20 -14.21 -6.47
C GLN A 231 7.29 -12.92 -7.33
N ALA A 232 6.71 -11.81 -6.89
CA ALA A 232 6.68 -10.57 -7.67
C ALA A 232 7.86 -9.62 -7.40
N GLY A 233 8.69 -9.91 -6.37
CA GLY A 233 9.74 -9.01 -5.90
C GLY A 233 10.88 -8.85 -6.89
N GLY A 234 11.42 -9.96 -7.40
CA GLY A 234 12.49 -9.97 -8.39
C GLY A 234 12.07 -9.28 -9.68
N LEU A 235 10.86 -9.57 -10.16
CA LEU A 235 10.35 -8.94 -11.38
C LEU A 235 10.15 -7.43 -11.22
N SER A 236 9.64 -6.97 -10.07
CA SER A 236 9.49 -5.54 -9.82
C SER A 236 10.83 -4.80 -9.77
N LEU A 237 11.84 -5.42 -9.16
CA LEU A 237 13.18 -4.85 -9.10
C LEU A 237 13.87 -4.87 -10.47
N TYR A 238 13.67 -5.94 -11.26
CA TYR A 238 14.19 -6.06 -12.61
C TYR A 238 13.72 -4.91 -13.51
N TRP A 239 12.41 -4.65 -13.59
CA TRP A 239 11.89 -3.53 -14.36
C TRP A 239 12.41 -2.20 -13.85
N MET A 240 12.47 -2.02 -12.52
CA MET A 240 12.98 -0.80 -11.91
C MET A 240 14.45 -0.54 -12.27
N SER A 241 15.25 -1.59 -12.43
CA SER A 241 16.68 -1.54 -12.72
C SER A 241 17.01 -1.50 -14.21
N SER A 242 16.02 -1.33 -15.11
CA SER A 242 16.29 -1.31 -16.55
C SER A 242 17.46 -0.40 -16.91
N PRO A 243 18.46 -0.90 -17.66
CA PRO A 243 19.64 -0.13 -18.06
C PRO A 243 19.40 0.75 -19.29
N PHE A 244 18.27 0.59 -19.99
CA PHE A 244 17.98 1.27 -21.25
C PHE A 244 17.57 2.71 -21.04
N GLU A 245 18.20 3.65 -21.78
CA GLU A 245 18.03 5.11 -21.57
C GLU A 245 16.59 5.60 -21.78
N GLU A 246 15.86 5.01 -22.74
CA GLU A 246 14.48 5.36 -23.05
C GLU A 246 13.44 4.81 -22.07
N GLU A 247 13.86 3.98 -21.12
CA GLU A 247 12.96 3.37 -20.13
C GLU A 247 13.02 4.09 -18.80
N TYR A 248 11.91 4.09 -18.07
CA TYR A 248 11.72 4.80 -16.82
C TYR A 248 11.53 3.88 -15.62
N GLY A 249 11.90 2.60 -15.76
CA GLY A 249 11.77 1.62 -14.67
C GLY A 249 10.33 1.23 -14.35
N ASP A 250 9.40 1.42 -15.27
CA ASP A 250 8.01 1.02 -15.11
C ASP A 250 7.78 -0.44 -15.53
N TRP A 251 6.79 -1.03 -14.91
CA TRP A 251 6.39 -2.39 -15.15
C TRP A 251 5.65 -2.54 -16.49
N LEU A 252 6.07 -3.45 -17.32
CA LEU A 252 5.29 -3.84 -18.48
C LEU A 252 4.02 -4.59 -18.05
N THR A 253 2.87 -3.93 -18.16
CA THR A 253 1.57 -4.50 -17.79
C THR A 253 1.02 -5.40 -18.88
N GLY A 254 0.34 -6.47 -18.46
CA GLY A 254 -0.50 -7.24 -19.37
C GLY A 254 -0.42 -8.74 -19.20
N THR A 255 0.76 -9.31 -18.99
CA THR A 255 0.93 -10.76 -18.81
C THR A 255 2.27 -11.05 -18.15
N LYS A 256 2.48 -12.31 -17.83
CA LYS A 256 3.79 -12.83 -17.47
C LYS A 256 4.72 -12.56 -18.67
N PRO A 257 5.77 -11.73 -18.55
CA PRO A 257 6.57 -11.31 -19.70
C PRO A 257 7.18 -12.50 -20.47
N TRP A 258 7.49 -13.58 -19.76
CA TRP A 258 8.04 -14.83 -20.31
C TRP A 258 7.04 -15.65 -21.15
N LEU A 259 5.78 -15.23 -21.30
CA LEU A 259 4.77 -15.90 -22.13
C LEU A 259 4.53 -15.20 -23.48
N GLY A 260 5.47 -14.41 -23.98
CA GLY A 260 5.47 -13.95 -25.36
C GLY A 260 4.91 -12.56 -25.67
N ASN A 261 4.70 -11.70 -24.67
CA ASN A 261 4.23 -10.32 -24.90
C ASN A 261 5.35 -9.28 -24.90
N TYR A 262 6.32 -9.44 -25.79
CA TYR A 262 7.52 -8.58 -25.85
C TYR A 262 7.46 -7.45 -26.88
N TRP A 263 6.39 -7.36 -27.66
CA TRP A 263 6.30 -6.40 -28.76
C TRP A 263 6.56 -4.93 -28.37
N LYS A 264 6.39 -4.61 -27.07
CA LYS A 264 6.73 -3.29 -26.52
C LYS A 264 8.07 -3.26 -25.77
N ALA A 265 8.68 -4.38 -25.51
CA ALA A 265 9.89 -4.51 -24.70
C ALA A 265 10.88 -5.49 -25.36
N GLU A 266 11.14 -5.29 -26.66
CA GLU A 266 11.96 -6.17 -27.50
C GLU A 266 13.36 -6.40 -26.90
N LYS A 267 13.95 -5.37 -26.27
CA LYS A 267 15.26 -5.44 -25.62
C LYS A 267 15.33 -6.44 -24.47
N HIS A 268 14.19 -6.74 -23.83
CA HIS A 268 14.11 -7.71 -22.74
C HIS A 268 13.78 -9.13 -23.21
N LYS A 269 13.40 -9.30 -24.47
CA LYS A 269 12.85 -10.54 -25.01
C LYS A 269 13.75 -11.75 -24.73
N ARG A 270 15.00 -11.70 -25.22
CA ARG A 270 15.94 -12.82 -25.08
C ARG A 270 16.13 -13.27 -23.63
N PHE A 271 16.23 -12.30 -22.70
CA PHE A 271 16.38 -12.62 -21.28
C PHE A 271 15.09 -13.20 -20.69
N MET A 272 13.93 -12.63 -21.03
CA MET A 272 12.65 -13.12 -20.54
C MET A 272 12.32 -14.52 -21.08
N GLU A 273 12.67 -14.82 -22.32
CA GLU A 273 12.52 -16.16 -22.90
C GLU A 273 13.36 -17.20 -22.17
N SER A 274 14.59 -16.85 -21.75
CA SER A 274 15.45 -17.77 -20.97
C SER A 274 14.89 -18.12 -19.57
N LEU A 275 13.88 -17.38 -19.09
CA LEU A 275 13.22 -17.62 -17.79
C LEU A 275 11.99 -18.52 -17.91
N GLN A 276 11.57 -18.88 -19.13
CA GLN A 276 10.27 -19.48 -19.40
C GLN A 276 10.08 -20.81 -18.68
N ASP A 277 11.12 -21.65 -18.69
CA ASP A 277 11.07 -23.00 -18.13
C ASP A 277 11.53 -23.09 -16.68
N LEU A 278 12.00 -21.98 -16.09
CA LEU A 278 12.47 -21.97 -14.72
C LEU A 278 11.31 -22.06 -13.71
N PRO A 279 11.47 -22.81 -12.61
CA PRO A 279 10.55 -22.76 -11.47
C PRO A 279 10.39 -21.34 -10.93
N ALA A 280 9.22 -21.01 -10.35
CA ALA A 280 8.87 -19.65 -9.93
C ALA A 280 9.91 -19.01 -8.99
N VAL A 281 10.45 -19.76 -8.04
CA VAL A 281 11.43 -19.28 -7.06
C VAL A 281 12.78 -18.98 -7.74
N GLU A 282 13.24 -19.87 -8.61
CA GLU A 282 14.48 -19.70 -9.35
C GLU A 282 14.41 -18.55 -10.34
N ARG A 283 13.25 -18.41 -10.99
CA ARG A 283 12.95 -17.28 -11.88
C ARG A 283 12.98 -15.95 -11.13
N ASP A 284 12.36 -15.83 -9.96
CA ASP A 284 12.39 -14.62 -9.13
C ASP A 284 13.83 -14.28 -8.68
N ASP A 285 14.62 -15.29 -8.31
CA ASP A 285 16.03 -15.12 -7.94
C ASP A 285 16.90 -14.69 -9.12
N THR A 286 16.65 -15.24 -10.30
CA THR A 286 17.38 -14.86 -11.52
C THR A 286 17.08 -13.43 -11.93
N LEU A 287 15.80 -13.04 -11.88
CA LEU A 287 15.38 -11.64 -12.08
C LEU A 287 16.04 -10.71 -11.08
N ARG A 288 16.11 -11.09 -9.80
CA ARG A 288 16.75 -10.30 -8.74
C ARG A 288 18.26 -10.17 -8.95
N ARG A 289 18.96 -11.27 -9.33
CA ARG A 289 20.40 -11.23 -9.63
C ARG A 289 20.70 -10.29 -10.80
N GLU A 290 19.90 -10.38 -11.86
CA GLU A 290 20.05 -9.49 -13.02
C GLU A 290 19.78 -8.03 -12.65
N ALA A 291 18.74 -7.77 -11.87
CA ALA A 291 18.45 -6.42 -11.37
C ALA A 291 19.61 -5.83 -10.55
N VAL A 292 20.21 -6.62 -9.66
CA VAL A 292 21.37 -6.18 -8.86
C VAL A 292 22.59 -5.92 -9.76
N ARG A 293 22.80 -6.71 -10.81
CA ARG A 293 23.84 -6.47 -11.81
C ARG A 293 23.59 -5.15 -12.52
N ASN A 294 22.40 -4.91 -13.06
CA ASN A 294 22.03 -3.67 -13.72
C ASN A 294 22.25 -2.44 -12.82
N ILE A 295 21.88 -2.53 -11.53
CA ILE A 295 22.10 -1.42 -10.57
C ILE A 295 23.59 -1.15 -10.38
N LYS A 296 24.43 -2.19 -10.28
CA LYS A 296 25.88 -2.04 -10.10
C LYS A 296 26.56 -1.46 -11.34
N ASP A 297 26.16 -1.96 -12.52
CA ASP A 297 26.76 -1.57 -13.80
C ASP A 297 26.27 -0.20 -14.28
N HIS A 298 25.03 0.19 -13.90
CA HIS A 298 24.38 1.43 -14.33
C HIS A 298 23.76 2.23 -13.18
N PRO A 299 24.52 2.63 -12.12
CA PRO A 299 23.95 3.27 -10.92
C PRO A 299 23.30 4.64 -11.22
N GLY A 300 23.86 5.40 -12.16
CA GLY A 300 23.26 6.68 -12.58
C GLY A 300 21.92 6.52 -13.29
N LYS A 301 21.80 5.46 -14.10
CA LYS A 301 20.51 5.12 -14.74
C LYS A 301 19.48 4.65 -13.74
N PHE A 302 19.87 3.84 -12.75
CA PHE A 302 18.99 3.45 -11.66
C PHE A 302 18.47 4.67 -10.87
N ALA A 303 19.34 5.67 -10.61
CA ALA A 303 18.92 6.92 -9.96
C ALA A 303 17.89 7.70 -10.80
N LYS A 304 18.07 7.79 -12.13
CA LYS A 304 17.08 8.39 -13.05
C LYS A 304 15.74 7.62 -12.98
N ASN A 305 15.77 6.29 -13.02
CA ASN A 305 14.59 5.44 -12.90
C ASN A 305 13.91 5.62 -11.54
N TRP A 306 14.70 5.78 -10.46
CA TRP A 306 14.17 6.03 -9.11
C TRP A 306 13.39 7.35 -9.03
N VAL A 307 13.93 8.44 -9.59
CA VAL A 307 13.21 9.72 -9.67
C VAL A 307 11.92 9.56 -10.48
N ALA A 308 11.98 8.91 -11.65
CA ALA A 308 10.81 8.62 -12.47
C ALA A 308 9.76 7.79 -11.72
N ASN A 309 10.19 6.81 -10.92
CA ASN A 309 9.31 5.96 -10.14
C ASN A 309 8.64 6.71 -8.97
N VAL A 310 9.38 7.57 -8.26
CA VAL A 310 8.80 8.45 -7.22
C VAL A 310 7.77 9.39 -7.85
N THR A 311 8.08 9.98 -9.00
CA THR A 311 7.13 10.82 -9.75
C THR A 311 5.88 10.03 -10.13
N ARG A 312 6.03 8.80 -10.62
CA ARG A 312 4.93 7.93 -11.03
C ARG A 312 4.03 7.50 -9.86
N LEU A 313 4.60 7.30 -8.66
CA LEU A 313 3.82 7.01 -7.45
C LEU A 313 2.80 8.11 -7.12
N PHE A 314 3.16 9.38 -7.33
CA PHE A 314 2.30 10.52 -7.03
C PHE A 314 1.54 11.01 -8.26
N ILE A 315 2.23 11.22 -9.38
CA ILE A 315 1.74 11.95 -10.55
C ILE A 315 1.22 11.01 -11.66
N HIS A 316 1.42 9.69 -11.51
CA HIS A 316 1.05 8.70 -12.54
C HIS A 316 1.79 8.90 -13.88
N HIS A 317 3.02 9.38 -13.83
CA HIS A 317 3.89 9.63 -14.99
C HIS A 317 5.36 9.69 -14.52
N PRO A 318 6.39 9.35 -15.37
CA PRO A 318 6.37 8.89 -16.77
C PRO A 318 6.19 7.37 -16.92
N PHE A 319 5.90 6.93 -18.15
CA PHE A 319 5.83 5.53 -18.57
C PHE A 319 6.66 5.28 -19.82
N SER A 320 7.36 4.13 -19.88
CA SER A 320 8.13 3.67 -21.03
C SER A 320 7.24 3.07 -22.12
N TYR A 321 6.21 2.34 -21.70
CA TYR A 321 5.43 1.46 -22.58
C TYR A 321 3.98 1.90 -22.82
N LYS A 322 3.59 3.05 -22.27
CA LYS A 322 2.26 3.62 -22.43
C LYS A 322 2.34 5.02 -23.02
N GLY A 323 1.55 5.28 -24.06
CA GLY A 323 1.29 6.65 -24.51
C GLY A 323 0.57 7.44 -23.41
N GLN A 324 0.87 8.73 -23.31
CA GLN A 324 0.14 9.65 -22.45
C GLN A 324 -1.22 9.95 -23.04
N ALA A 325 -2.26 9.85 -22.26
CA ALA A 325 -3.61 10.23 -22.66
C ALA A 325 -4.10 11.40 -21.80
N MET A 326 -4.92 12.29 -22.38
CA MET A 326 -5.54 13.41 -21.66
C MET A 326 -6.30 12.97 -20.39
N ARG A 327 -6.85 11.74 -20.38
CA ARG A 327 -7.48 11.14 -19.20
C ARG A 327 -6.55 11.01 -17.99
N ASP A 328 -5.22 10.98 -18.21
CA ASP A 328 -4.23 10.83 -17.15
C ASP A 328 -4.07 12.14 -16.34
N LEU A 329 -4.44 13.30 -16.91
CA LEU A 329 -4.47 14.59 -16.20
C LEU A 329 -5.33 14.56 -14.94
N ARG A 330 -6.41 13.74 -14.91
CA ARG A 330 -7.27 13.59 -13.73
C ARG A 330 -6.52 13.05 -12.50
N SER A 331 -5.47 12.27 -12.71
CA SER A 331 -4.60 11.76 -11.64
C SER A 331 -3.36 12.63 -11.46
N MET A 332 -2.85 13.25 -12.53
CA MET A 332 -1.63 14.06 -12.50
C MET A 332 -1.79 15.33 -11.65
N VAL A 333 -2.86 16.09 -11.84
CA VAL A 333 -3.07 17.36 -11.13
C VAL A 333 -3.21 17.15 -9.61
N PRO A 334 -4.12 16.32 -9.11
CA PRO A 334 -4.24 16.09 -7.67
C PRO A 334 -3.03 15.33 -7.09
N GLY A 335 -2.36 14.49 -7.89
CA GLY A 335 -1.13 13.82 -7.50
C GLY A 335 0.04 14.80 -7.32
N SER A 336 0.18 15.77 -8.22
CA SER A 336 1.17 16.85 -8.08
C SER A 336 0.91 17.73 -6.87
N ALA A 337 -0.36 18.09 -6.62
CA ALA A 337 -0.74 18.84 -5.44
C ALA A 337 -0.40 18.07 -4.14
N LEU A 338 -0.68 16.76 -4.10
CA LEU A 338 -0.32 15.91 -2.97
C LEU A 338 1.20 15.84 -2.76
N LEU A 339 1.98 15.66 -3.84
CA LEU A 339 3.45 15.64 -3.76
C LEU A 339 4.01 16.95 -3.21
N VAL A 340 3.56 18.09 -3.75
CA VAL A 340 3.97 19.42 -3.28
C VAL A 340 3.62 19.60 -1.81
N LEU A 341 2.41 19.22 -1.40
CA LEU A 341 1.98 19.29 -0.02
C LEU A 341 2.84 18.43 0.90
N CYS A 342 3.18 17.21 0.48
CA CYS A 342 4.11 16.34 1.23
C CYS A 342 5.48 16.99 1.37
N LEU A 343 6.06 17.52 0.29
CA LEU A 343 7.37 18.18 0.31
C LEU A 343 7.37 19.41 1.23
N LEU A 344 6.35 20.24 1.16
CA LEU A 344 6.19 21.40 2.05
C LEU A 344 6.06 21.00 3.52
N CYS A 345 5.44 19.86 3.82
CA CYS A 345 5.28 19.36 5.19
C CYS A 345 6.53 18.64 5.74
N VAL A 346 7.52 18.27 4.90
CA VAL A 346 8.75 17.63 5.37
C VAL A 346 9.55 18.58 6.26
N ILE A 347 9.77 19.84 5.83
CA ILE A 347 10.55 20.82 6.59
C ILE A 347 9.99 21.03 8.01
N PRO A 348 8.69 21.40 8.19
CA PRO A 348 8.14 21.55 9.53
C PRO A 348 8.09 20.24 10.32
N THR A 349 8.01 19.08 9.66
CA THR A 349 8.10 17.78 10.33
C THR A 349 9.49 17.56 10.96
N VAL A 350 10.56 17.82 10.22
CA VAL A 350 11.93 17.67 10.70
C VAL A 350 12.23 18.68 11.79
N ALA A 351 11.91 19.95 11.55
CA ALA A 351 12.17 21.06 12.49
C ALA A 351 11.44 20.84 13.84
N ASN A 352 10.22 20.30 13.81
CA ASN A 352 9.41 20.11 15.02
C ASN A 352 9.30 18.63 15.45
N TRP A 353 10.22 17.76 15.02
CA TRP A 353 10.15 16.32 15.24
C TRP A 353 9.87 15.92 16.68
N ARG A 354 10.50 16.60 17.65
CA ARG A 354 10.35 16.29 19.08
C ARG A 354 8.99 16.67 19.65
N SER A 355 8.34 17.71 19.10
CA SER A 355 7.03 18.20 19.54
C SER A 355 5.86 17.43 18.92
N ILE A 356 6.06 16.72 17.79
CA ILE A 356 5.04 15.88 17.18
C ILE A 356 4.72 14.71 18.13
N PRO A 357 3.43 14.40 18.41
CA PRO A 357 3.03 13.26 19.23
C PRO A 357 3.64 11.95 18.73
N ALA A 358 4.10 11.11 19.67
CA ALA A 358 4.79 9.85 19.32
C ALA A 358 3.95 8.94 18.42
N GLU A 359 2.63 8.88 18.64
CA GLU A 359 1.70 8.11 17.84
C GLU A 359 1.61 8.61 16.39
N VAL A 360 1.64 9.92 16.16
CA VAL A 360 1.65 10.51 14.81
C VAL A 360 2.97 10.21 14.11
N ARG A 361 4.10 10.34 14.83
CA ARG A 361 5.42 9.97 14.31
C ARG A 361 5.51 8.51 13.90
N GLN A 362 4.95 7.60 14.71
CA GLN A 362 4.97 6.16 14.44
C GLN A 362 4.13 5.81 13.20
N VAL A 363 2.94 6.40 13.07
CA VAL A 363 2.09 6.26 11.87
C VAL A 363 2.80 6.80 10.64
N PHE A 364 3.43 7.99 10.75
CA PHE A 364 4.23 8.57 9.68
C PHE A 364 5.42 7.70 9.27
N LEU A 365 6.16 7.14 10.25
CA LEU A 365 7.32 6.28 9.97
C LEU A 365 6.93 4.99 9.24
N ILE A 366 5.81 4.36 9.62
CA ILE A 366 5.30 3.17 8.90
C ILE A 366 4.97 3.54 7.44
N ALA A 367 4.29 4.69 7.22
CA ALA A 367 4.01 5.17 5.88
C ALA A 367 5.30 5.50 5.10
N LEU A 368 6.27 6.13 5.74
CA LEU A 368 7.57 6.47 5.15
C LEU A 368 8.35 5.22 4.72
N PHE A 369 8.43 4.20 5.58
CA PHE A 369 9.09 2.93 5.26
C PHE A 369 8.42 2.24 4.07
N TYR A 370 7.09 2.27 4.01
CA TYR A 370 6.35 1.71 2.90
C TYR A 370 6.60 2.48 1.58
N VAL A 371 6.57 3.81 1.62
CA VAL A 371 6.85 4.65 0.43
C VAL A 371 8.30 4.46 -0.03
N ALA A 372 9.25 4.42 0.91
CA ALA A 372 10.66 4.13 0.61
C ALA A 372 10.82 2.76 -0.06
N GLY A 373 10.18 1.71 0.46
CA GLY A 373 10.18 0.38 -0.15
C GLY A 373 9.59 0.36 -1.57
N ASN A 374 8.44 1.05 -1.79
CA ASN A 374 7.85 1.17 -3.13
C ASN A 374 8.70 2.02 -4.08
N SER A 375 9.45 2.99 -3.58
CA SER A 375 10.26 3.86 -4.43
C SER A 375 11.38 3.13 -5.16
N VAL A 376 11.89 2.04 -4.59
CA VAL A 376 12.96 1.21 -5.18
C VAL A 376 12.44 0.01 -5.99
N LEU A 377 11.14 -0.18 -6.05
CA LEU A 377 10.47 -1.20 -6.86
C LEU A 377 9.61 -0.51 -7.92
N SER A 378 9.43 -1.13 -9.09
CA SER A 378 8.54 -0.59 -10.11
C SER A 378 7.13 -0.40 -9.56
N ALA A 379 6.62 0.84 -9.54
CA ALA A 379 5.39 1.20 -8.86
C ALA A 379 4.47 2.10 -9.71
N TYR A 380 3.19 2.15 -9.30
CA TYR A 380 2.13 2.96 -9.89
C TYR A 380 1.40 3.76 -8.80
N ASP A 381 0.60 4.75 -9.19
CA ASP A 381 -0.21 5.61 -8.33
C ASP A 381 -1.03 4.86 -7.28
N ARG A 382 -1.63 3.71 -7.63
CA ARG A 382 -2.40 2.89 -6.70
C ARG A 382 -1.58 2.35 -5.51
N MET A 383 -0.26 2.21 -5.69
CA MET A 383 0.59 1.66 -4.63
C MET A 383 0.83 2.66 -3.49
N LEU A 384 0.41 3.92 -3.64
CA LEU A 384 0.37 4.89 -2.56
C LEU A 384 -0.88 4.73 -1.66
N LEU A 385 -1.99 4.19 -2.20
CA LEU A 385 -3.27 4.10 -1.50
C LEU A 385 -3.23 3.35 -0.16
N PRO A 386 -2.45 2.26 0.02
CA PRO A 386 -2.35 1.56 1.30
C PRO A 386 -1.85 2.41 2.47
N VAL A 387 -1.07 3.46 2.21
CA VAL A 387 -0.57 4.37 3.25
C VAL A 387 -1.22 5.75 3.21
N PHE A 388 -2.10 6.00 2.25
CA PHE A 388 -2.74 7.30 2.08
C PHE A 388 -3.47 7.79 3.35
N PRO A 389 -4.23 6.94 4.11
CA PRO A 389 -4.81 7.37 5.39
C PRO A 389 -3.77 7.81 6.43
N MET A 390 -2.61 7.16 6.46
CA MET A 390 -1.52 7.51 7.38
C MET A 390 -0.89 8.86 6.99
N MET A 391 -0.74 9.11 5.69
CA MET A 391 -0.31 10.41 5.16
C MET A 391 -1.32 11.51 5.51
N VAL A 392 -2.63 11.24 5.39
CA VAL A 392 -3.68 12.18 5.78
C VAL A 392 -3.59 12.54 7.27
N VAL A 393 -3.34 11.58 8.17
CA VAL A 393 -3.11 11.85 9.59
C VAL A 393 -1.92 12.78 9.80
N TRP A 394 -0.79 12.47 9.17
CA TRP A 394 0.44 13.25 9.25
C TRP A 394 0.24 14.68 8.71
N LEU A 395 -0.24 14.81 7.47
CA LEU A 395 -0.46 16.10 6.82
C LEU A 395 -1.44 16.97 7.61
N THR A 396 -2.57 16.41 8.05
CA THR A 396 -3.56 17.12 8.84
C THR A 396 -2.96 17.64 10.15
N TYR A 397 -2.14 16.83 10.84
CA TYR A 397 -1.46 17.24 12.06
C TYR A 397 -0.47 18.39 11.80
N ILE A 398 0.40 18.26 10.79
CA ILE A 398 1.43 19.27 10.48
C ILE A 398 0.80 20.59 10.08
N LEU A 399 -0.20 20.56 9.19
CA LEU A 399 -0.89 21.78 8.74
C LEU A 399 -1.62 22.50 9.88
N ALA A 400 -2.18 21.76 10.83
CA ALA A 400 -2.93 22.36 11.94
C ALA A 400 -2.04 22.92 13.06
N HIS A 401 -0.82 22.36 13.28
CA HIS A 401 -0.06 22.67 14.49
C HIS A 401 1.31 23.30 14.21
N THR A 402 1.85 23.18 13.01
CA THR A 402 3.20 23.66 12.69
C THR A 402 3.22 24.72 11.60
N VAL A 403 2.17 24.80 10.76
CA VAL A 403 2.00 25.82 9.74
C VAL A 403 0.93 26.80 10.22
N GLN A 404 1.32 27.95 10.79
CA GLN A 404 0.36 29.01 11.15
C GLN A 404 0.11 29.92 9.94
N PRO A 405 -1.17 30.19 9.58
CA PRO A 405 -1.50 31.19 8.56
C PRO A 405 -1.05 32.58 9.06
N GLY A 406 -0.10 33.19 8.36
CA GLY A 406 0.30 34.58 8.63
C GLY A 406 1.77 34.83 8.98
N CYS A 407 2.53 33.81 9.35
CA CYS A 407 3.99 33.89 9.45
C CYS A 407 4.56 32.49 9.32
N PHE A 408 5.50 32.29 8.42
CA PHE A 408 6.45 31.18 8.47
C PHE A 408 7.36 31.36 9.72
N ARG A 409 6.78 31.32 10.90
CA ARG A 409 7.53 31.20 12.13
C ARG A 409 7.79 29.72 12.35
N LEU A 410 8.92 29.28 11.79
CA LEU A 410 9.59 28.08 12.29
C LEU A 410 9.84 28.32 13.78
N ARG A 411 9.02 27.75 14.66
CA ARG A 411 9.37 27.70 16.10
C ARG A 411 10.49 26.66 16.21
N PHE A 412 11.72 27.15 16.17
CA PHE A 412 12.87 26.40 16.64
C PHE A 412 12.79 26.34 18.17
N HIS A 413 12.47 25.20 18.71
CA HIS A 413 12.59 24.88 20.14
C HIS A 413 13.69 23.85 20.34
#